data_99e6b24b6c61d2842fac106066b0cfa4
#
_entry.id   99e6b24b6c61d2842fac106066b0cfa4
#
_cell.length_a   1.000
_cell.length_b   1.000
_cell.length_c   1.000
_cell.angle_alpha   90.00
_cell.angle_beta   90.00
_cell.angle_gamma   90.00
#
_symmetry.space_group_name_H-M   'P 1'
#
loop_
_entity.id
_entity.type
_entity.pdbx_description
1 polymer ?
#
loop_
_entity_poly.entity_id
_entity_poly.type
_entity_poly.pdbx_seq_one_letter_code
_entity_poly.pdbx_strand_id
1 'polypeptide(L)'
;MRLNEVVFGGVPVDGYGPGFFRVGGVLHTGPLALLPVGAVEWPGLPEVKAFLDRASAIDVLLIGMGAEIAALDPAPLRALEEAGLGVEVMATAPACRTYNVLLGEGRRVALAALPV
;
A
#
# COMPACT_ATOMS: atom_id res chain seq x y z
N MET A 1 6.76 -15.20 -23.50
CA MET A 1 7.21 -14.22 -22.54
C MET A 1 6.10 -13.24 -22.24
N ARG A 2 6.02 -12.80 -21.04
CA ARG A 2 4.93 -11.93 -20.60
C ARG A 2 5.44 -10.51 -20.47
N LEU A 3 5.35 -9.77 -21.56
CA LEU A 3 5.79 -8.40 -21.56
C LEU A 3 5.03 -7.54 -20.54
N ASN A 4 3.77 -7.87 -20.33
CA ASN A 4 2.96 -7.15 -19.39
C ASN A 4 3.46 -7.25 -17.96
N GLU A 5 4.15 -8.32 -17.62
CA GLU A 5 4.73 -8.46 -16.30
C GLU A 5 5.87 -7.49 -16.08
N VAL A 6 6.56 -7.16 -17.14
CA VAL A 6 7.64 -6.18 -17.07
C VAL A 6 7.07 -4.77 -16.98
N VAL A 7 5.94 -4.54 -17.64
CA VAL A 7 5.31 -3.22 -17.70
C VAL A 7 4.66 -2.84 -16.37
N PHE A 8 4.02 -3.81 -15.71
CA PHE A 8 3.29 -3.56 -14.47
C PHE A 8 4.18 -3.92 -13.31
N GLY A 9 4.78 -2.93 -12.67
CA GLY A 9 5.74 -3.16 -11.60
C GLY A 9 5.15 -3.63 -10.27
N GLY A 10 3.85 -3.47 -10.06
CA GLY A 10 3.25 -3.76 -8.77
C GLY A 10 2.94 -5.23 -8.56
N VAL A 11 2.82 -5.63 -7.30
CA VAL A 11 2.51 -7.00 -6.90
C VAL A 11 1.20 -6.99 -6.10
N PRO A 12 0.22 -7.82 -6.44
CA PRO A 12 -1.05 -7.85 -5.71
C PRO A 12 -0.90 -8.53 -4.35
N VAL A 13 -1.86 -8.23 -3.46
CA VAL A 13 -1.99 -8.93 -2.20
C VAL A 13 -2.77 -10.22 -2.47
N ASP A 14 -2.15 -11.36 -2.20
CA ASP A 14 -2.79 -12.67 -2.41
C ASP A 14 -3.75 -13.01 -1.28
N GLY A 15 -3.44 -12.57 -0.06
CA GLY A 15 -4.27 -12.84 1.10
C GLY A 15 -3.65 -12.23 2.35
N TYR A 16 -4.37 -12.35 3.44
CA TYR A 16 -3.88 -11.87 4.74
C TYR A 16 -4.63 -12.60 5.86
N GLY A 17 -4.07 -12.53 7.05
CA GLY A 17 -4.67 -13.03 8.27
C GLY A 17 -4.10 -12.29 9.47
N PRO A 18 -4.41 -12.74 10.69
CA PRO A 18 -3.89 -12.06 11.89
C PRO A 18 -2.37 -11.94 11.86
N GLY A 19 -1.89 -10.70 11.82
CA GLY A 19 -0.46 -10.42 11.89
C GLY A 19 0.33 -10.61 10.61
N PHE A 20 -0.28 -11.01 9.48
CA PHE A 20 0.50 -11.30 8.28
C PHE A 20 -0.24 -10.95 6.98
N PHE A 21 0.56 -10.83 5.92
CA PHE A 21 0.08 -10.67 4.55
C PHE A 21 0.82 -11.67 3.66
N ARG A 22 0.17 -12.13 2.59
CA ARG A 22 0.82 -12.92 1.55
C ARG A 22 0.81 -12.12 0.26
N VAL A 23 2.00 -11.93 -0.28
CA VAL A 23 2.20 -11.07 -1.46
C VAL A 23 3.13 -11.80 -2.41
N GLY A 24 2.65 -12.09 -3.62
CA GLY A 24 3.46 -12.81 -4.61
C GLY A 24 3.94 -14.15 -4.11
N GLY A 25 3.17 -14.83 -3.27
CA GLY A 25 3.54 -16.11 -2.69
C GLY A 25 4.45 -16.02 -1.48
N VAL A 26 4.85 -14.82 -1.06
CA VAL A 26 5.77 -14.62 0.07
C VAL A 26 4.99 -14.12 1.28
N LEU A 27 5.29 -14.70 2.42
CA LEU A 27 4.66 -14.31 3.69
C LEU A 27 5.39 -13.12 4.29
N HIS A 28 4.63 -12.07 4.61
CA HIS A 28 5.15 -10.87 5.28
C HIS A 28 4.44 -10.72 6.60
N THR A 29 5.19 -10.64 7.70
CA THR A 29 4.61 -10.42 9.03
C THR A 29 4.71 -8.94 9.37
N GLY A 30 3.72 -8.44 10.11
CA GLY A 30 3.68 -7.04 10.52
C GLY A 30 3.19 -6.10 9.42
N PRO A 31 3.49 -4.81 9.55
CA PRO A 31 3.03 -3.81 8.57
C PRO A 31 3.56 -4.07 7.17
N LEU A 32 2.73 -3.81 6.17
CA LEU A 32 3.06 -4.06 4.77
C LEU A 32 3.07 -2.76 3.99
N ALA A 33 4.17 -2.51 3.26
CA ALA A 33 4.25 -1.42 2.30
C ALA A 33 4.48 -2.01 0.91
N LEU A 34 3.53 -1.75 0.00
CA LEU A 34 3.64 -2.14 -1.40
C LEU A 34 3.74 -0.89 -2.25
N LEU A 35 4.81 -0.82 -3.02
CA LEU A 35 5.10 0.27 -3.93
C LEU A 35 5.10 -0.27 -5.36
N PRO A 36 5.12 0.59 -6.38
CA PRO A 36 5.23 0.08 -7.76
C PRO A 36 6.43 -0.82 -7.98
N VAL A 37 7.49 -0.64 -7.21
CA VAL A 37 8.68 -1.51 -7.28
C VAL A 37 8.51 -2.82 -6.52
N GLY A 38 7.43 -3.00 -5.76
CA GLY A 38 7.19 -4.18 -4.96
C GLY A 38 7.16 -3.88 -3.47
N ALA A 39 7.26 -4.93 -2.66
CA ALA A 39 7.25 -4.78 -1.20
C ALA A 39 8.58 -4.20 -0.72
N VAL A 40 8.49 -3.29 0.25
CA VAL A 40 9.67 -2.69 0.87
C VAL A 40 9.54 -2.77 2.40
N GLU A 41 10.66 -2.65 3.09
CA GLU A 41 10.68 -2.57 4.55
C GLU A 41 9.96 -1.31 5.00
N TRP A 42 9.09 -1.48 6.01
CA TRP A 42 8.31 -0.37 6.55
C TRP A 42 7.92 -0.67 7.99
N PRO A 43 8.23 0.20 8.93
CA PRO A 43 7.93 -0.04 10.34
C PRO A 43 6.47 0.20 10.71
N GLY A 44 5.67 0.74 9.79
CA GLY A 44 4.29 1.09 10.09
C GLY A 44 4.13 2.58 10.32
N LEU A 45 2.88 3.00 10.50
CA LEU A 45 2.58 4.40 10.79
C LEU A 45 3.16 4.79 12.16
N PRO A 46 3.53 6.05 12.37
CA PRO A 46 3.29 7.19 11.47
C PRO A 46 4.39 7.42 10.42
N GLU A 47 5.30 6.48 10.26
CA GLU A 47 6.39 6.63 9.28
C GLU A 47 5.84 6.54 7.87
N VAL A 48 6.09 7.56 7.04
CA VAL A 48 5.62 7.57 5.65
C VAL A 48 6.72 7.88 4.65
N LYS A 49 7.98 7.87 5.11
CA LYS A 49 9.11 8.24 4.26
C LYS A 49 9.22 7.38 3.00
N ALA A 50 8.95 6.08 3.12
CA ALA A 50 9.03 5.19 1.97
C ALA A 50 8.13 5.63 0.82
N PHE A 51 6.97 6.19 1.16
CA PHE A 51 6.01 6.67 0.15
C PHE A 51 6.38 8.05 -0.35
N LEU A 52 6.87 8.92 0.54
CA LEU A 52 7.32 10.26 0.14
C LEU A 52 8.50 10.18 -0.83
N ASP A 53 9.43 9.27 -0.59
CA ASP A 53 10.61 9.10 -1.43
C ASP A 53 10.24 8.67 -2.86
N ARG A 54 9.05 8.11 -3.06
CA ARG A 54 8.60 7.64 -4.36
C ARG A 54 7.30 8.30 -4.81
N ALA A 55 7.02 9.49 -4.28
CA ALA A 55 5.76 10.18 -4.54
C ALA A 55 5.51 10.40 -6.02
N SER A 56 6.56 10.66 -6.81
CA SER A 56 6.40 10.90 -8.25
C SER A 56 5.95 9.67 -9.02
N ALA A 57 6.07 8.48 -8.44
CA ALA A 57 5.68 7.22 -9.07
C ALA A 57 4.31 6.73 -8.61
N ILE A 58 3.66 7.45 -7.71
CA ILE A 58 2.41 7.03 -7.08
C ILE A 58 1.35 8.09 -7.30
N ASP A 59 0.17 7.67 -7.79
CA ASP A 59 -0.98 8.56 -7.87
C ASP A 59 -1.86 8.45 -6.63
N VAL A 60 -2.06 7.23 -6.16
CA VAL A 60 -2.96 6.94 -5.03
C VAL A 60 -2.25 6.06 -4.02
N LEU A 61 -2.31 6.45 -2.77
CA LEU A 61 -1.86 5.63 -1.64
C LEU A 61 -3.07 5.23 -0.83
N LEU A 62 -3.28 3.92 -0.71
CA LEU A 62 -4.32 3.36 0.13
C LEU A 62 -3.70 3.00 1.47
N ILE A 63 -4.32 3.44 2.55
CA ILE A 63 -3.83 3.17 3.91
C ILE A 63 -4.86 2.31 4.63
N GLY A 64 -4.43 1.12 5.04
CA GLY A 64 -5.24 0.19 5.81
C GLY A 64 -4.88 0.31 7.29
N MET A 65 -5.86 0.64 8.10
CA MET A 65 -5.65 0.96 9.51
C MET A 65 -5.80 -0.22 10.45
N GLY A 66 -5.78 -1.44 9.93
CA GLY A 66 -5.97 -2.64 10.73
C GLY A 66 -7.37 -3.20 10.59
N ALA A 67 -7.84 -3.92 11.61
CA ALA A 67 -9.12 -4.61 11.53
C ALA A 67 -10.30 -3.65 11.34
N GLU A 68 -10.19 -2.43 11.85
CA GLU A 68 -11.28 -1.45 11.81
C GLU A 68 -10.75 -0.13 11.29
N ILE A 69 -11.66 0.67 10.74
CA ILE A 69 -11.28 2.01 10.28
C ILE A 69 -10.87 2.87 11.47
N ALA A 70 -9.81 3.64 11.27
CA ALA A 70 -9.34 4.62 12.25
C ALA A 70 -8.82 5.83 11.49
N ALA A 71 -8.77 6.97 12.14
CA ALA A 71 -8.26 8.17 11.52
C ALA A 71 -6.73 8.15 11.49
N LEU A 72 -6.15 8.63 10.39
CA LEU A 72 -4.72 8.85 10.29
C LEU A 72 -4.39 10.19 10.93
N ASP A 73 -3.27 10.24 11.66
CA ASP A 73 -2.82 11.49 12.26
C ASP A 73 -2.62 12.57 11.19
N PRO A 74 -2.91 13.84 11.52
CA PRO A 74 -2.85 14.92 10.52
C PRO A 74 -1.47 15.15 9.93
N ALA A 75 -0.40 14.96 10.68
CA ALA A 75 0.95 15.29 10.20
C ALA A 75 1.38 14.37 9.03
N PRO A 76 1.34 13.05 9.16
CA PRO A 76 1.68 12.20 8.02
C PRO A 76 0.70 12.35 6.86
N LEU A 77 -0.58 12.56 7.13
CA LEU A 77 -1.57 12.78 6.06
C LEU A 77 -1.22 14.03 5.26
N ARG A 78 -0.93 15.14 5.97
CA ARG A 78 -0.58 16.39 5.30
C ARG A 78 0.69 16.25 4.47
N ALA A 79 1.71 15.57 5.00
CA ALA A 79 2.96 15.36 4.26
C ALA A 79 2.72 14.61 2.95
N LEU A 80 1.92 13.56 2.99
CA LEU A 80 1.60 12.78 1.80
C LEU A 80 0.82 13.61 0.78
N GLU A 81 -0.18 14.36 1.23
CA GLU A 81 -0.99 15.19 0.33
C GLU A 81 -0.16 16.31 -0.29
N GLU A 82 0.73 16.93 0.48
CA GLU A 82 1.61 17.99 -0.02
C GLU A 82 2.59 17.44 -1.06
N ALA A 83 2.93 16.16 -0.98
CA ALA A 83 3.77 15.51 -1.97
C ALA A 83 3.02 15.13 -3.24
N GLY A 84 1.73 15.40 -3.31
CA GLY A 84 0.91 15.16 -4.50
C GLY A 84 0.19 13.84 -4.53
N LEU A 85 0.23 13.08 -3.45
CA LEU A 85 -0.44 11.78 -3.39
C LEU A 85 -1.92 11.93 -3.07
N GLY A 86 -2.76 11.18 -3.78
CA GLY A 86 -4.13 10.97 -3.35
C GLY A 86 -4.12 9.93 -2.24
N VAL A 87 -4.65 10.27 -1.08
CA VAL A 87 -4.61 9.37 0.08
C VAL A 87 -6.03 8.96 0.46
N GLU A 88 -6.24 7.65 0.58
CA GLU A 88 -7.52 7.11 1.03
C GLU A 88 -7.28 6.19 2.22
N VAL A 89 -7.95 6.47 3.31
CA VAL A 89 -7.78 5.76 4.58
C VAL A 89 -8.99 4.88 4.84
N MET A 90 -8.76 3.61 5.16
CA MET A 90 -9.83 2.65 5.39
C MET A 90 -9.31 1.51 6.27
N ALA A 91 -10.16 0.56 6.62
CA ALA A 91 -9.69 -0.66 7.27
C ALA A 91 -8.85 -1.47 6.28
N THR A 92 -8.01 -2.36 6.81
CA THR A 92 -7.04 -3.10 5.97
C THR A 92 -7.71 -3.98 4.92
N ALA A 93 -8.80 -4.66 5.27
CA ALA A 93 -9.45 -5.55 4.30
C ALA A 93 -9.92 -4.82 3.03
N PRO A 94 -10.70 -3.74 3.12
CA PRO A 94 -11.07 -3.00 1.91
C PRO A 94 -9.86 -2.32 1.26
N ALA A 95 -8.84 -1.92 2.02
CA ALA A 95 -7.64 -1.33 1.43
C ALA A 95 -6.94 -2.33 0.49
N CYS A 96 -6.79 -3.57 0.93
CA CYS A 96 -6.17 -4.61 0.09
C CYS A 96 -6.99 -4.89 -1.16
N ARG A 97 -8.33 -4.95 -1.03
CA ARG A 97 -9.19 -5.19 -2.20
C ARG A 97 -9.11 -4.04 -3.20
N THR A 98 -9.18 -2.81 -2.70
CA THR A 98 -9.12 -1.63 -3.56
C THR A 98 -7.76 -1.53 -4.24
N TYR A 99 -6.70 -1.80 -3.50
CA TYR A 99 -5.35 -1.82 -4.06
C TYR A 99 -5.26 -2.81 -5.23
N ASN A 100 -5.74 -4.04 -5.04
CA ASN A 100 -5.68 -5.05 -6.09
C ASN A 100 -6.48 -4.64 -7.32
N VAL A 101 -7.67 -4.04 -7.13
CA VAL A 101 -8.50 -3.59 -8.25
C VAL A 101 -7.78 -2.50 -9.04
N LEU A 102 -7.26 -1.49 -8.37
CA LEU A 102 -6.59 -0.38 -9.04
C LEU A 102 -5.30 -0.84 -9.72
N LEU A 103 -4.56 -1.74 -9.07
CA LEU A 103 -3.36 -2.31 -9.67
C LEU A 103 -3.70 -3.05 -10.97
N GLY A 104 -4.76 -3.87 -10.94
CA GLY A 104 -5.23 -4.59 -12.12
C GLY A 104 -5.71 -3.69 -13.25
N GLU A 105 -6.08 -2.45 -12.94
CA GLU A 105 -6.46 -1.45 -13.93
C GLU A 105 -5.26 -0.66 -14.46
N GLY A 106 -4.06 -1.01 -14.03
CA GLY A 106 -2.86 -0.31 -14.48
C GLY A 106 -2.60 1.02 -13.77
N ARG A 107 -3.26 1.26 -12.63
CA ARG A 107 -3.10 2.50 -11.88
C ARG A 107 -1.78 2.49 -11.11
N ARG A 108 -1.21 3.67 -10.91
CA ARG A 108 0.00 3.82 -10.10
C ARG A 108 -0.42 3.93 -8.64
N VAL A 109 -0.63 2.79 -8.03
CA VAL A 109 -1.18 2.68 -6.68
C VAL A 109 -0.16 2.08 -5.73
N ALA A 110 -0.17 2.54 -4.48
CA ALA A 110 0.63 1.98 -3.40
C ALA A 110 -0.28 1.62 -2.23
N LEU A 111 0.21 0.76 -1.36
CA LEU A 111 -0.54 0.29 -0.19
C LEU A 111 0.34 0.39 1.05
N ALA A 112 -0.20 0.97 2.11
CA ALA A 112 0.38 0.98 3.44
C ALA A 112 -0.64 0.31 4.36
N ALA A 113 -0.41 -0.93 4.75
CA ALA A 113 -1.42 -1.68 5.50
C ALA A 113 -0.90 -2.15 6.84
N LEU A 114 -1.62 -1.83 7.89
CA LEU A 114 -1.39 -2.39 9.21
C LEU A 114 -2.05 -3.77 9.26
N PRO A 115 -1.44 -4.75 9.96
CA PRO A 115 -2.03 -6.08 10.05
C PRO A 115 -3.33 -6.09 10.82
N VAL A 116 -4.16 -7.06 10.52
CA VAL A 116 -5.41 -7.26 11.24
C VAL A 116 -5.23 -8.12 12.48
#